data_d6ecbfa1cc08e9b84a637bc8e4678aa4
#
_entry.id   d6ecbfa1cc08e9b84a637bc8e4678aa4
#
_cell.length_a   1.000
_cell.length_b   1.000
_cell.length_c   1.000
_cell.angle_alpha   90.00
_cell.angle_beta   90.00
_cell.angle_gamma   90.00
#
_symmetry.space_group_name_H-M   'P 1'
#
loop_
_entity.id
_entity.type
_entity.pdbx_description
1 polymer ?
#
loop_
_entity_poly.entity_id
_entity_poly.type
_entity_poly.pdbx_seq_one_letter_code
_entity_poly.pdbx_strand_id
1 'polypeptide(L)'
;KKRVILVLSGIIAALPFCFSRLYILSWLFFGVLYTFIFAQKNGRVKAGSLFCFFYPFYAVLYSWFVNLYPLDFAGLGTFASVLVIIAALTLIPLIHSAVMAFSFLLCTFLTKPKNGIVSSFVFAFSYVFGELLQGVGNFAFPWGRLFVAQTYRLEIIQSASLFGSYFITFLIILVNALA
;
A
#
# COMPACT_ATOMS: atom_id res chain seq x y z
N LYS A 1 -8.71 -19.22 -6.82
CA LYS A 1 -9.65 -18.09 -7.02
C LYS A 1 -9.39 -16.93 -6.04
N LYS A 2 -9.38 -17.14 -4.71
CA LYS A 2 -9.19 -16.08 -3.68
C LYS A 2 -7.90 -15.26 -3.87
N ARG A 3 -6.75 -15.92 -4.09
CA ARG A 3 -5.47 -15.21 -4.31
C ARG A 3 -5.48 -14.35 -5.57
N VAL A 4 -6.10 -14.82 -6.64
CA VAL A 4 -6.23 -14.05 -7.90
C VAL A 4 -7.00 -12.75 -7.67
N ILE A 5 -8.10 -12.80 -6.91
CA ILE A 5 -8.89 -11.60 -6.56
C ILE A 5 -8.01 -10.60 -5.79
N LEU A 6 -7.22 -11.05 -4.80
CA LEU A 6 -6.33 -10.18 -4.05
C LEU A 6 -5.25 -9.54 -4.94
N VAL A 7 -4.64 -10.31 -5.84
CA VAL A 7 -3.65 -9.81 -6.80
C VAL A 7 -4.26 -8.73 -7.70
N LEU A 8 -5.41 -9.01 -8.31
CA LEU A 8 -6.11 -8.06 -9.17
C LEU A 8 -6.53 -6.79 -8.39
N SER A 9 -7.05 -6.96 -7.17
CA SER A 9 -7.41 -5.81 -6.33
C SER A 9 -6.20 -4.96 -5.95
N GLY A 10 -5.05 -5.57 -5.68
CA GLY A 10 -3.81 -4.84 -5.43
C GLY A 10 -3.36 -4.03 -6.64
N ILE A 11 -3.39 -4.64 -7.84
CA ILE A 11 -3.08 -3.95 -9.10
C ILE A 11 -4.00 -2.74 -9.29
N ILE A 12 -5.33 -2.94 -9.16
CA ILE A 12 -6.33 -1.89 -9.39
C ILE A 12 -6.17 -0.76 -8.34
N ALA A 13 -5.91 -1.11 -7.07
CA ALA A 13 -5.69 -0.12 -6.01
C ALA A 13 -4.45 0.76 -6.24
N ALA A 14 -3.46 0.30 -7.02
CA ALA A 14 -2.26 1.06 -7.37
C ALA A 14 -2.45 1.99 -8.58
N LEU A 15 -3.46 1.77 -9.44
CA LEU A 15 -3.69 2.57 -10.65
C LEU A 15 -3.81 4.08 -10.41
N PRO A 16 -4.37 4.58 -9.28
CA PRO A 16 -4.40 6.01 -8.99
C PRO A 16 -3.03 6.69 -8.96
N PHE A 17 -1.97 5.96 -8.68
CA PHE A 17 -0.60 6.49 -8.70
C PHE A 17 -0.04 6.64 -10.10
N CYS A 18 -0.53 5.82 -11.05
CA CYS A 18 -0.16 5.90 -12.46
C CYS A 18 -1.08 6.88 -13.23
N PHE A 19 -2.36 6.92 -12.85
CA PHE A 19 -3.40 7.69 -13.51
C PHE A 19 -4.23 8.45 -12.47
N SER A 20 -3.89 9.70 -12.20
CA SER A 20 -4.49 10.52 -11.14
C SER A 20 -6.02 10.66 -11.23
N ARG A 21 -6.60 10.58 -12.44
CA ARG A 21 -8.07 10.59 -12.65
C ARG A 21 -8.78 9.39 -12.04
N LEU A 22 -8.05 8.30 -11.78
CA LEU A 22 -8.59 7.07 -11.18
C LEU A 22 -8.56 7.09 -9.64
N TYR A 23 -8.39 8.26 -9.01
CA TYR A 23 -8.27 8.45 -7.56
C TYR A 23 -9.36 7.73 -6.76
N ILE A 24 -10.57 7.59 -7.32
CA ILE A 24 -11.70 6.92 -6.67
C ILE A 24 -11.44 5.43 -6.38
N LEU A 25 -10.56 4.79 -7.15
CA LEU A 25 -10.27 3.36 -6.95
C LEU A 25 -9.58 3.09 -5.60
N SER A 26 -8.85 4.06 -5.05
CA SER A 26 -8.26 3.94 -3.72
C SER A 26 -9.32 3.91 -2.60
N TRP A 27 -10.54 4.39 -2.85
CA TRP A 27 -11.67 4.37 -1.91
C TRP A 27 -12.47 3.07 -1.94
N LEU A 28 -12.17 2.13 -2.85
CA LEU A 28 -12.98 0.93 -3.09
C LEU A 28 -12.18 -0.38 -2.90
N PHE A 29 -10.96 -0.46 -3.44
CA PHE A 29 -10.29 -1.75 -3.62
C PHE A 29 -9.54 -2.26 -2.37
N PHE A 30 -9.29 -1.43 -1.38
CA PHE A 30 -8.78 -1.89 -0.08
C PHE A 30 -9.87 -2.61 0.74
N GLY A 31 -11.15 -2.37 0.49
CA GLY A 31 -12.27 -3.10 1.08
C GLY A 31 -12.22 -4.59 0.77
N VAL A 32 -11.76 -4.95 -0.43
CA VAL A 32 -11.53 -6.36 -0.77
C VAL A 32 -10.51 -7.01 0.17
N LEU A 33 -9.38 -6.33 0.43
CA LEU A 33 -8.38 -6.83 1.38
C LEU A 33 -8.97 -6.96 2.79
N TYR A 34 -9.75 -5.96 3.23
CA TYR A 34 -10.42 -5.98 4.53
C TYR A 34 -11.30 -7.23 4.68
N THR A 35 -12.17 -7.53 3.70
CA THR A 35 -13.04 -8.70 3.74
C THR A 35 -12.25 -10.01 3.81
N PHE A 36 -11.11 -10.11 3.10
CA PHE A 36 -10.26 -11.30 3.13
C PHE A 36 -9.50 -11.47 4.45
N ILE A 37 -9.18 -10.38 5.15
CA ILE A 37 -8.50 -10.41 6.45
C ILE A 37 -9.47 -10.76 7.57
N PHE A 38 -10.60 -10.05 7.67
CA PHE A 38 -11.48 -10.11 8.82
C PHE A 38 -12.70 -11.04 8.64
N ALA A 39 -13.11 -11.38 7.42
CA ALA A 39 -14.19 -12.33 7.17
C ALA A 39 -13.80 -13.82 7.42
N GLN A 40 -12.57 -14.11 7.82
CA GLN A 40 -12.15 -15.48 8.12
C GLN A 40 -12.59 -15.87 9.52
N LYS A 41 -13.38 -16.95 9.63
CA LYS A 41 -13.92 -17.50 10.90
C LYS A 41 -12.89 -17.70 12.03
N ASN A 42 -11.61 -17.81 11.72
CA ASN A 42 -10.55 -18.04 12.69
C ASN A 42 -9.78 -16.78 13.11
N GLY A 43 -10.18 -15.59 12.66
CA GLY A 43 -9.57 -14.30 13.06
C GLY A 43 -8.06 -14.16 12.80
N ARG A 44 -7.45 -15.09 12.06
CA ARG A 44 -6.01 -15.10 11.80
C ARG A 44 -5.72 -14.46 10.46
N VAL A 45 -5.10 -13.30 10.50
CA VAL A 45 -4.53 -12.65 9.31
C VAL A 45 -3.42 -13.54 8.76
N LYS A 46 -3.47 -13.83 7.47
CA LYS A 46 -2.45 -14.64 6.79
C LYS A 46 -1.48 -13.76 6.04
N ALA A 47 -0.20 -13.84 6.37
CA ALA A 47 0.86 -13.12 5.67
C ALA A 47 0.76 -13.30 4.14
N GLY A 48 0.52 -14.53 3.67
CA GLY A 48 0.37 -14.80 2.24
C GLY A 48 -0.79 -14.05 1.55
N SER A 49 -1.88 -13.74 2.27
CA SER A 49 -2.96 -12.91 1.71
C SER A 49 -2.54 -11.45 1.59
N LEU A 50 -1.81 -10.94 2.58
CA LEU A 50 -1.23 -9.59 2.57
C LEU A 50 -0.24 -9.43 1.41
N PHE A 51 0.68 -10.39 1.24
CA PHE A 51 1.61 -10.38 0.12
C PHE A 51 0.92 -10.48 -1.25
N CYS A 52 -0.15 -11.29 -1.38
CA CYS A 52 -0.92 -11.37 -2.62
C CYS A 52 -1.56 -10.02 -3.02
N PHE A 53 -1.82 -9.14 -2.07
CA PHE A 53 -2.35 -7.80 -2.34
C PHE A 53 -1.23 -6.76 -2.47
N PHE A 54 -0.34 -6.65 -1.47
CA PHE A 54 0.63 -5.57 -1.40
C PHE A 54 1.78 -5.69 -2.40
N TYR A 55 2.24 -6.91 -2.72
CA TYR A 55 3.33 -7.05 -3.69
C TYR A 55 2.95 -6.54 -5.09
N PRO A 56 1.84 -6.97 -5.70
CA PRO A 56 1.43 -6.40 -6.99
C PRO A 56 1.04 -4.92 -6.88
N PHE A 57 0.48 -4.46 -5.75
CA PHE A 57 0.24 -3.05 -5.51
C PHE A 57 1.53 -2.22 -5.62
N TYR A 58 2.58 -2.59 -4.88
CA TYR A 58 3.86 -1.90 -4.93
C TYR A 58 4.62 -2.12 -6.24
N ALA A 59 4.48 -3.27 -6.89
CA ALA A 59 5.08 -3.52 -8.19
C ALA A 59 4.53 -2.55 -9.27
N VAL A 60 3.23 -2.32 -9.29
CA VAL A 60 2.61 -1.34 -10.18
C VAL A 60 3.01 0.08 -9.78
N LEU A 61 2.97 0.42 -8.50
CA LEU A 61 3.33 1.74 -7.99
C LEU A 61 4.76 2.13 -8.38
N TYR A 62 5.71 1.20 -8.29
CA TYR A 62 7.12 1.44 -8.61
C TYR A 62 7.48 1.16 -10.08
N SER A 63 6.52 0.83 -10.95
CA SER A 63 6.79 0.56 -12.37
C SER A 63 7.50 1.71 -13.09
N TRP A 64 7.36 2.96 -12.61
CA TRP A 64 8.03 4.13 -13.15
C TRP A 64 9.57 4.06 -13.09
N PHE A 65 10.17 3.17 -12.25
CA PHE A 65 11.62 2.95 -12.25
C PHE A 65 12.17 2.53 -13.63
N VAL A 66 11.34 1.92 -14.48
CA VAL A 66 11.72 1.60 -15.87
C VAL A 66 12.16 2.85 -16.63
N ASN A 67 11.54 4.00 -16.34
CA ASN A 67 11.84 5.28 -17.00
C ASN A 67 13.18 5.89 -16.57
N LEU A 68 13.84 5.34 -15.56
CA LEU A 68 15.18 5.76 -15.15
C LEU A 68 16.30 5.20 -16.06
N TYR A 69 15.96 4.25 -16.92
CA TYR A 69 16.92 3.69 -17.89
C TYR A 69 17.22 4.69 -19.01
N PRO A 70 18.50 4.84 -19.41
CA PRO A 70 19.71 4.30 -18.80
C PRO A 70 20.18 5.11 -17.58
N LEU A 71 20.90 4.46 -16.62
CA LEU A 71 21.41 5.09 -15.40
C LEU A 71 22.79 5.76 -15.65
N ASP A 72 22.97 6.44 -16.78
CA ASP A 72 24.21 7.11 -17.16
C ASP A 72 24.60 8.22 -16.18
N PHE A 73 23.59 8.89 -15.60
CA PHE A 73 23.79 9.88 -14.55
C PHE A 73 24.46 9.32 -13.28
N ALA A 74 24.36 8.00 -13.04
CA ALA A 74 25.03 7.29 -11.96
C ALA A 74 26.33 6.61 -12.39
N GLY A 75 26.80 6.86 -13.61
CA GLY A 75 28.02 6.25 -14.16
C GLY A 75 27.91 4.75 -14.45
N LEU A 76 26.69 4.21 -14.57
CA LEU A 76 26.46 2.79 -14.79
C LEU A 76 26.31 2.49 -16.29
N GLY A 77 27.07 1.51 -16.77
CA GLY A 77 26.89 1.02 -18.14
C GLY A 77 25.55 0.28 -18.31
N THR A 78 25.16 0.04 -19.57
CA THR A 78 23.87 -0.57 -19.96
C THR A 78 23.49 -1.82 -19.15
N PHE A 79 24.42 -2.77 -19.03
CA PHE A 79 24.14 -4.02 -18.30
C PHE A 79 23.90 -3.79 -16.81
N ALA A 80 24.73 -2.97 -16.16
CA ALA A 80 24.55 -2.62 -14.75
C ALA A 80 23.25 -1.85 -14.50
N SER A 81 22.88 -0.93 -15.39
CA SER A 81 21.60 -0.19 -15.34
C SER A 81 20.40 -1.13 -15.35
N VAL A 82 20.38 -2.12 -16.25
CA VAL A 82 19.30 -3.12 -16.32
C VAL A 82 19.21 -3.92 -15.03
N LEU A 83 20.34 -4.41 -14.50
CA LEU A 83 20.35 -5.18 -13.25
C LEU A 83 19.83 -4.36 -12.05
N VAL A 84 20.26 -3.11 -11.93
CA VAL A 84 19.83 -2.22 -10.85
C VAL A 84 18.32 -1.94 -10.94
N ILE A 85 17.79 -1.69 -12.14
CA ILE A 85 16.35 -1.46 -12.34
C ILE A 85 15.55 -2.72 -12.01
N ILE A 86 15.97 -3.90 -12.48
CA ILE A 86 15.30 -5.17 -12.13
C ILE A 86 15.33 -5.40 -10.61
N ALA A 87 16.48 -5.17 -9.98
CA ALA A 87 16.59 -5.29 -8.52
C ALA A 87 15.64 -4.32 -7.80
N ALA A 88 15.56 -3.05 -8.23
CA ALA A 88 14.66 -2.07 -7.65
C ALA A 88 13.19 -2.47 -7.82
N LEU A 89 12.79 -2.92 -9.02
CA LEU A 89 11.42 -3.37 -9.34
C LEU A 89 11.00 -4.64 -8.60
N THR A 90 11.94 -5.41 -8.08
CA THR A 90 11.63 -6.65 -7.35
C THR A 90 11.80 -6.48 -5.84
N LEU A 91 12.91 -5.91 -5.38
CA LEU A 91 13.25 -5.83 -3.96
C LEU A 91 12.47 -4.74 -3.22
N ILE A 92 12.27 -3.55 -3.83
CA ILE A 92 11.52 -2.47 -3.16
C ILE A 92 10.07 -2.89 -2.92
N PRO A 93 9.31 -3.40 -3.92
CA PRO A 93 7.97 -3.95 -3.67
C PRO A 93 7.95 -5.06 -2.62
N LEU A 94 8.96 -5.94 -2.60
CA LEU A 94 9.07 -7.03 -1.63
C LEU A 94 9.24 -6.49 -0.20
N ILE A 95 10.16 -5.55 -0.01
CA ILE A 95 10.43 -4.92 1.30
C ILE A 95 9.18 -4.18 1.80
N HIS A 96 8.56 -3.36 0.96
CA HIS A 96 7.37 -2.61 1.36
C HIS A 96 6.18 -3.53 1.67
N SER A 97 6.01 -4.62 0.90
CA SER A 97 4.99 -5.63 1.20
C SER A 97 5.25 -6.35 2.52
N ALA A 98 6.53 -6.60 2.84
CA ALA A 98 6.91 -7.20 4.13
C ALA A 98 6.61 -6.26 5.29
N VAL A 99 6.92 -4.96 5.16
CA VAL A 99 6.62 -3.92 6.16
C VAL A 99 5.11 -3.82 6.38
N MET A 100 4.31 -3.78 5.31
CA MET A 100 2.85 -3.76 5.42
C MET A 100 2.33 -5.05 6.09
N ALA A 101 2.83 -6.22 5.65
CA ALA A 101 2.42 -7.49 6.26
C ALA A 101 2.77 -7.53 7.76
N PHE A 102 3.95 -7.09 8.15
CA PHE A 102 4.37 -6.97 9.54
C PHE A 102 3.42 -6.06 10.33
N SER A 103 3.12 -4.87 9.82
CA SER A 103 2.21 -3.91 10.46
C SER A 103 0.83 -4.52 10.71
N PHE A 104 0.21 -5.15 9.71
CA PHE A 104 -1.10 -5.79 9.86
C PHE A 104 -1.08 -6.97 10.83
N LEU A 105 -0.05 -7.80 10.76
CA LEU A 105 0.10 -8.94 11.68
C LEU A 105 0.28 -8.46 13.12
N LEU A 106 1.13 -7.46 13.35
CA LEU A 106 1.38 -6.91 14.68
C LEU A 106 0.12 -6.27 15.26
N CYS A 107 -0.52 -5.34 14.53
CA CYS A 107 -1.71 -4.65 15.01
C CYS A 107 -2.86 -5.62 15.32
N THR A 108 -3.11 -6.60 14.44
CA THR A 108 -4.17 -7.59 14.68
C THR A 108 -3.82 -8.57 15.82
N PHE A 109 -2.54 -8.92 15.99
CA PHE A 109 -2.08 -9.73 17.11
C PHE A 109 -2.27 -9.03 18.47
N LEU A 110 -1.93 -7.73 18.54
CA LEU A 110 -2.03 -6.94 19.77
C LEU A 110 -3.49 -6.64 20.15
N THR A 111 -4.32 -6.30 19.16
CA THR A 111 -5.69 -5.80 19.42
C THR A 111 -6.73 -6.91 19.47
N LYS A 112 -6.53 -8.02 18.75
CA LYS A 112 -7.46 -9.15 18.64
C LYS A 112 -8.92 -8.70 18.45
N PRO A 113 -9.21 -7.91 17.40
CA PRO A 113 -10.51 -7.26 17.25
C PRO A 113 -11.63 -8.30 17.15
N LYS A 114 -12.72 -8.09 17.93
CA LYS A 114 -13.83 -9.04 18.03
C LYS A 114 -15.10 -8.58 17.31
N ASN A 115 -15.22 -7.28 17.02
CA ASN A 115 -16.39 -6.73 16.32
C ASN A 115 -15.97 -5.98 15.05
N GLY A 116 -16.95 -5.76 14.15
CA GLY A 116 -16.70 -5.15 12.84
C GLY A 116 -16.13 -3.74 12.93
N ILE A 117 -16.66 -2.88 13.81
CA ILE A 117 -16.21 -1.50 13.96
C ILE A 117 -14.74 -1.45 14.41
N VAL A 118 -14.41 -2.19 15.48
CA VAL A 118 -13.02 -2.27 15.97
C VAL A 118 -12.09 -2.83 14.89
N SER A 119 -12.55 -3.85 14.14
CA SER A 119 -11.78 -4.40 13.01
C SER A 119 -11.48 -3.35 11.95
N SER A 120 -12.45 -2.49 11.62
CA SER A 120 -12.27 -1.41 10.62
C SER A 120 -11.24 -0.38 11.09
N PHE A 121 -11.30 0.03 12.35
CA PHE A 121 -10.28 0.92 12.93
C PHE A 121 -8.89 0.26 12.97
N VAL A 122 -8.80 -1.00 13.40
CA VAL A 122 -7.53 -1.74 13.41
C VAL A 122 -6.96 -1.87 11.99
N PHE A 123 -7.80 -2.09 11.00
CA PHE A 123 -7.40 -2.15 9.59
C PHE A 123 -6.80 -0.82 9.13
N ALA A 124 -7.48 0.31 9.41
CA ALA A 124 -7.02 1.64 9.04
C ALA A 124 -5.72 2.01 9.77
N PHE A 125 -5.62 1.76 11.07
CA PHE A 125 -4.39 1.98 11.83
C PHE A 125 -3.24 1.10 11.36
N SER A 126 -3.49 -0.17 11.02
CA SER A 126 -2.46 -1.06 10.49
C SER A 126 -1.85 -0.52 9.20
N TYR A 127 -2.67 0.05 8.32
CA TYR A 127 -2.19 0.63 7.08
C TYR A 127 -1.31 1.86 7.34
N VAL A 128 -1.82 2.81 8.12
CA VAL A 128 -1.08 4.04 8.49
C VAL A 128 0.22 3.71 9.22
N PHE A 129 0.20 2.74 10.12
CA PHE A 129 1.40 2.30 10.82
C PHE A 129 2.44 1.71 9.85
N GLY A 130 2.00 0.94 8.84
CA GLY A 130 2.87 0.47 7.77
C GLY A 130 3.50 1.61 6.97
N GLU A 131 2.73 2.64 6.59
CA GLU A 131 3.26 3.84 5.92
C GLU A 131 4.27 4.61 6.79
N LEU A 132 4.01 4.72 8.09
CA LEU A 132 4.94 5.33 9.04
C LEU A 132 6.27 4.57 9.07
N LEU A 133 6.23 3.25 9.18
CA LEU A 133 7.44 2.42 9.18
C LEU A 133 8.25 2.55 7.89
N GLN A 134 7.60 2.72 6.73
CA GLN A 134 8.27 2.96 5.45
C GLN A 134 8.96 4.33 5.38
N GLY A 135 8.58 5.27 6.24
CA GLY A 135 9.13 6.62 6.31
C GLY A 135 10.21 6.82 7.36
N VAL A 136 10.60 5.78 8.12
CA VAL A 136 11.55 5.89 9.25
C VAL A 136 12.83 5.10 8.97
N GLY A 137 13.95 5.64 9.44
CA GLY A 137 15.27 4.99 9.39
C GLY A 137 16.07 5.32 8.14
N ASN A 138 17.26 4.71 8.03
CA ASN A 138 18.22 4.97 6.97
C ASN A 138 17.76 4.47 5.57
N PHE A 139 16.80 3.59 5.55
CA PHE A 139 16.19 3.04 4.32
C PHE A 139 14.78 3.59 4.08
N ALA A 140 14.46 4.76 4.66
CA ALA A 140 13.17 5.38 4.46
C ALA A 140 12.90 5.67 2.98
N PHE A 141 11.83 5.09 2.46
CA PHE A 141 11.42 5.30 1.07
C PHE A 141 9.88 5.49 0.99
N PRO A 142 9.37 6.65 1.45
CA PRO A 142 7.93 6.89 1.64
C PRO A 142 7.19 7.28 0.34
N TRP A 143 7.54 6.71 -0.80
CA TRP A 143 6.99 7.10 -2.11
C TRP A 143 5.59 6.56 -2.39
N GLY A 144 5.12 5.62 -1.63
CA GLY A 144 3.82 4.97 -1.83
C GLY A 144 2.72 5.43 -0.89
N ARG A 145 2.81 6.63 -0.31
CA ARG A 145 1.79 7.14 0.62
C ARG A 145 0.45 7.30 -0.07
N LEU A 146 -0.59 6.69 0.47
CA LEU A 146 -1.90 6.60 -0.18
C LEU A 146 -2.56 7.96 -0.40
N PHE A 147 -2.30 8.95 0.47
CA PHE A 147 -2.84 10.30 0.28
C PHE A 147 -2.39 10.93 -1.06
N VAL A 148 -1.21 10.56 -1.59
CA VAL A 148 -0.70 11.06 -2.87
C VAL A 148 -1.62 10.64 -4.03
N ALA A 149 -2.31 9.51 -3.93
CA ALA A 149 -3.31 9.10 -4.91
C ALA A 149 -4.50 10.07 -5.04
N GLN A 150 -4.66 11.02 -4.08
CA GLN A 150 -5.72 12.03 -4.06
C GLN A 150 -5.29 13.38 -4.66
N THR A 151 -4.08 13.51 -5.21
CA THR A 151 -3.55 14.80 -5.74
C THR A 151 -4.41 15.40 -6.85
N TYR A 152 -5.22 14.61 -7.52
CA TYR A 152 -6.20 15.10 -8.50
C TYR A 152 -7.36 15.89 -7.88
N ARG A 153 -7.60 15.75 -6.57
CA ARG A 153 -8.68 16.42 -5.81
C ARG A 153 -8.08 17.26 -4.70
N LEU A 154 -7.86 18.54 -5.01
CA LEU A 154 -7.27 19.49 -4.07
C LEU A 154 -8.10 19.64 -2.79
N GLU A 155 -9.43 19.53 -2.89
CA GLU A 155 -10.35 19.62 -1.75
C GLU A 155 -10.06 18.54 -0.69
N ILE A 156 -9.71 17.33 -1.15
CA ILE A 156 -9.35 16.23 -0.24
C ILE A 156 -7.97 16.49 0.38
N ILE A 157 -7.00 16.90 -0.44
CA ILE A 157 -5.62 17.11 0.01
C ILE A 157 -5.50 18.32 0.93
N GLN A 158 -6.29 19.36 0.75
CA GLN A 158 -6.27 20.54 1.64
C GLN A 158 -6.55 20.19 3.11
N SER A 159 -7.31 19.13 3.38
CA SER A 159 -7.51 18.63 4.75
C SER A 159 -6.21 18.19 5.42
N ALA A 160 -5.15 17.87 4.65
CA ALA A 160 -3.84 17.55 5.20
C ALA A 160 -3.18 18.71 5.93
N SER A 161 -3.53 19.97 5.59
CA SER A 161 -3.03 21.15 6.28
C SER A 161 -3.52 21.25 7.72
N LEU A 162 -4.67 20.64 8.04
CA LEU A 162 -5.27 20.65 9.37
C LEU A 162 -4.91 19.40 10.18
N PHE A 163 -4.95 18.23 9.54
CA PHE A 163 -4.87 16.94 10.23
C PHE A 163 -3.63 16.10 9.84
N GLY A 164 -2.85 16.58 8.87
CA GLY A 164 -1.71 15.84 8.33
C GLY A 164 -2.10 14.80 7.27
N SER A 165 -1.12 14.38 6.48
CA SER A 165 -1.33 13.45 5.35
C SER A 165 -1.75 12.04 5.78
N TYR A 166 -1.28 11.58 6.93
CA TYR A 166 -1.66 10.26 7.48
C TYR A 166 -3.14 10.16 7.86
N PHE A 167 -3.77 11.29 8.21
CA PHE A 167 -5.21 11.33 8.47
C PHE A 167 -6.02 11.04 7.20
N ILE A 168 -5.58 11.58 6.05
CA ILE A 168 -6.24 11.28 4.76
C ILE A 168 -6.11 9.78 4.44
N THR A 169 -4.91 9.22 4.55
CA THR A 169 -4.70 7.78 4.39
C THR A 169 -5.62 6.98 5.32
N PHE A 170 -5.68 7.37 6.60
CA PHE A 170 -6.55 6.72 7.59
C PHE A 170 -8.02 6.73 7.16
N LEU A 171 -8.54 7.89 6.72
CA LEU A 171 -9.92 8.02 6.26
C LEU A 171 -10.21 7.16 5.04
N ILE A 172 -9.33 7.16 4.03
CA ILE A 172 -9.48 6.32 2.83
C ILE A 172 -9.64 4.86 3.23
N ILE A 173 -8.73 4.36 4.07
CA ILE A 173 -8.73 2.95 4.48
C ILE A 173 -9.91 2.64 5.40
N LEU A 174 -10.30 3.56 6.30
CA LEU A 174 -11.45 3.38 7.17
C LEU A 174 -12.76 3.28 6.37
N VAL A 175 -12.96 4.16 5.39
CA VAL A 175 -14.13 4.11 4.48
C VAL A 175 -14.19 2.77 3.74
N ASN A 176 -13.06 2.31 3.21
CA ASN A 176 -12.97 0.98 2.57
C ASN A 176 -13.37 -0.17 3.50
N ALA A 177 -13.13 -0.03 4.79
CA ALA A 177 -13.44 -1.08 5.77
C ALA A 177 -14.89 -1.00 6.31
N LEU A 178 -15.54 0.15 6.16
CA LEU A 178 -16.92 0.37 6.63
C LEU A 178 -17.98 0.20 5.52
N ALA A 179 -17.56 0.31 4.24
CA ALA A 179 -18.41 0.11 3.07
C ALA A 179 -18.65 -1.38 2.78
#